data_458271a9c2828397968c5c89755be22d
#
_entry.id   458271a9c2828397968c5c89755be22d
#
_cell.length_a   1.000
_cell.length_b   1.000
_cell.length_c   1.000
_cell.angle_alpha   90.00
_cell.angle_beta   90.00
_cell.angle_gamma   90.00
#
_symmetry.space_group_name_H-M   'P 1'
#
loop_
_entity.id
_entity.type
_entity.pdbx_description
1 polymer ?
#
loop_
_entity_poly.entity_id
_entity_poly.type
_entity_poly.pdbx_seq_one_letter_code
_entity_poly.pdbx_strand_id
1 'polypeptide(L)'
;MNVSGLNVRVTIQKSVAKKDKYRNHPSVWEDYFTCWATAMANGRDADETENAGHTQEADRLDITVRWCTETAAVNSKQYRIIINGRIYNITGIDEMGFRHNSRKFHARLSER
;
A
#
# COMPACT_ATOMS: atom_id res chain seq x y z
N MET A 1 -15.92 -1.93 7.28
CA MET A 1 -15.61 -1.71 5.87
C MET A 1 -16.55 -2.50 4.99
N ASN A 2 -17.10 -1.86 4.00
CA ASN A 2 -18.04 -2.50 3.09
C ASN A 2 -17.28 -3.24 1.98
N VAL A 3 -17.68 -4.49 1.73
CA VAL A 3 -17.04 -5.29 0.68
C VAL A 3 -17.15 -4.63 -0.68
N SER A 4 -18.30 -3.99 -0.96
CA SER A 4 -18.50 -3.35 -2.24
C SER A 4 -17.59 -2.14 -2.47
N GLY A 5 -16.93 -1.66 -1.41
CA GLY A 5 -15.98 -0.57 -1.56
C GLY A 5 -14.57 -1.02 -1.93
N LEU A 6 -14.34 -2.34 -1.99
CA LEU A 6 -13.03 -2.86 -2.35
C LEU A 6 -12.90 -2.88 -3.86
N ASN A 7 -12.09 -1.98 -4.39
CA ASN A 7 -12.07 -1.74 -5.83
C ASN A 7 -10.75 -2.07 -6.54
N VAL A 8 -9.69 -2.39 -5.83
CA VAL A 8 -8.43 -2.75 -6.47
C VAL A 8 -7.79 -3.93 -5.77
N ARG A 9 -7.02 -4.67 -6.53
CA ARG A 9 -6.22 -5.75 -5.98
C ARG A 9 -4.83 -5.23 -5.70
N VAL A 10 -4.35 -5.44 -4.48
CA VAL A 10 -3.04 -4.96 -4.09
C VAL A 10 -2.19 -6.12 -3.62
N THR A 11 -0.90 -6.02 -3.89
CA THR A 11 0.08 -6.96 -3.37
C THR A 11 0.96 -6.21 -2.39
N ILE A 12 1.02 -6.70 -1.17
CA ILE A 12 1.89 -6.14 -0.15
C ILE A 12 3.18 -6.95 -0.19
N GLN A 13 4.30 -6.25 -0.32
CA GLN A 13 5.61 -6.89 -0.32
C GLN A 13 6.35 -6.54 0.94
N LYS A 14 7.14 -7.46 1.40
CA LYS A 14 7.94 -7.30 2.59
C LYS A 14 9.42 -7.32 2.22
N SER A 15 10.18 -6.42 2.82
CA SER A 15 11.61 -6.39 2.65
C SER A 15 12.23 -7.43 3.58
N VAL A 16 12.98 -8.34 3.02
CA VAL A 16 13.68 -9.34 3.80
C VAL A 16 15.17 -9.27 3.50
N ALA A 17 15.98 -9.42 4.53
CA ALA A 17 17.42 -9.42 4.36
C ALA A 17 17.85 -10.84 4.04
N LYS A 18 18.63 -10.99 2.99
CA LYS A 18 19.19 -12.28 2.62
C LYS A 18 20.70 -12.24 2.80
N LYS A 19 21.18 -13.25 3.48
CA LYS A 19 22.60 -13.39 3.75
C LYS A 19 23.24 -14.16 2.61
N ASP A 20 24.26 -13.58 1.99
CA ASP A 20 24.96 -14.30 0.95
C ASP A 20 26.32 -14.77 1.44
N LYS A 21 27.03 -15.50 0.58
CA LYS A 21 28.29 -16.08 0.97
C LYS A 21 29.41 -15.08 1.18
N TYR A 22 29.19 -13.84 0.81
CA TYR A 22 30.18 -12.77 0.98
C TYR A 22 29.83 -11.88 2.16
N ARG A 23 28.93 -12.31 3.01
CA ARG A 23 28.48 -11.57 4.18
C ARG A 23 27.72 -10.30 3.86
N ASN A 24 27.28 -10.15 2.65
CA ASN A 24 26.35 -9.09 2.32
C ASN A 24 24.97 -9.47 2.80
N HIS A 25 24.18 -8.46 3.12
CA HIS A 25 22.81 -8.67 3.57
C HIS A 25 21.89 -7.82 2.72
N PRO A 26 21.81 -8.10 1.42
CA PRO A 26 20.95 -7.29 0.58
C PRO A 26 19.50 -7.48 0.97
N SER A 27 18.76 -6.40 0.97
CA SER A 27 17.33 -6.48 1.17
C SER A 27 16.68 -6.79 -0.16
N VAL A 28 15.82 -7.78 -0.15
CA VAL A 28 15.01 -8.09 -1.32
C VAL A 28 13.55 -7.99 -0.94
N TRP A 29 12.72 -7.65 -1.92
CA TRP A 29 11.30 -7.56 -1.71
C TRP A 29 10.65 -8.86 -2.12
N GLU A 30 9.81 -9.39 -1.24
CA GLU A 30 9.08 -10.62 -1.50
C GLU A 30 7.60 -10.37 -1.33
N ASP A 31 6.80 -11.04 -2.13
CA ASP A 31 5.36 -10.95 -1.97
C ASP A 31 4.99 -11.51 -0.61
N TYR A 32 4.21 -10.74 0.13
CA TYR A 32 3.82 -11.10 1.48
C TYR A 32 2.35 -11.46 1.54
N PHE A 33 1.49 -10.64 0.93
CA PHE A 33 0.06 -10.82 1.04
C PHE A 33 -0.63 -10.08 -0.09
N THR A 34 -1.61 -10.71 -0.69
CA THR A 34 -2.40 -10.08 -1.75
C THR A 34 -3.85 -10.01 -1.30
N CYS A 35 -4.48 -8.87 -1.47
CA CYS A 35 -5.86 -8.69 -1.04
C CYS A 35 -6.53 -7.60 -1.87
N TRP A 36 -7.84 -7.47 -1.67
CA TRP A 36 -8.59 -6.37 -2.24
C TRP A 36 -8.51 -5.17 -1.32
N ALA A 37 -8.53 -4.00 -1.90
CA ALA A 37 -8.44 -2.75 -1.15
C ALA A 37 -9.27 -1.68 -1.82
N THR A 38 -9.57 -0.64 -1.05
CA THR A 38 -10.12 0.59 -1.58
C THR A 38 -8.97 1.57 -1.71
N ALA A 39 -8.68 2.01 -2.92
CA ALA A 39 -7.61 2.97 -3.14
C ALA A 39 -8.22 4.27 -3.65
N MET A 40 -7.89 5.36 -2.99
CA MET A 40 -8.41 6.67 -3.34
C MET A 40 -7.26 7.68 -3.37
N ALA A 41 -7.28 8.52 -4.39
CA ALA A 41 -6.34 9.63 -4.43
C ALA A 41 -6.60 10.55 -3.26
N ASN A 42 -5.54 11.10 -2.71
CA ASN A 42 -5.67 11.89 -1.50
C ASN A 42 -5.16 13.30 -1.72
N GLY A 43 -5.76 14.24 -0.99
CA GLY A 43 -5.32 15.62 -0.96
C GLY A 43 -5.35 16.30 -2.33
N ARG A 44 -4.27 16.99 -2.61
CA ARG A 44 -4.17 17.78 -3.83
C ARG A 44 -4.22 16.93 -5.09
N ASP A 45 -3.73 15.70 -5.01
CA ASP A 45 -3.73 14.81 -6.16
C ASP A 45 -5.13 14.46 -6.60
N ALA A 46 -6.05 14.35 -5.67
CA ALA A 46 -7.45 14.06 -5.99
C ALA A 46 -8.06 15.20 -6.82
N ASP A 47 -7.79 16.42 -6.43
CA ASP A 47 -8.32 17.59 -7.15
C ASP A 47 -7.73 17.69 -8.54
N GLU A 48 -6.44 17.46 -8.67
CA GLU A 48 -5.78 17.54 -9.96
C GLU A 48 -6.27 16.46 -10.90
N THR A 49 -6.44 15.28 -10.39
CA THR A 49 -6.94 14.17 -11.20
C THR A 49 -8.33 14.44 -11.71
N GLU A 50 -9.17 14.99 -10.86
CA GLU A 50 -10.54 15.32 -11.23
C GLU A 50 -10.58 16.42 -12.27
N ASN A 51 -9.80 17.46 -12.07
CA ASN A 51 -9.78 18.60 -12.97
C ASN A 51 -9.22 18.26 -14.34
N ALA A 52 -8.30 17.35 -14.39
CA ALA A 52 -7.70 16.94 -15.65
C ALA A 52 -8.66 16.17 -16.54
N GLY A 53 -9.73 15.64 -15.97
CA GLY A 53 -10.72 14.93 -16.73
C GLY A 53 -10.24 13.65 -17.35
N HIS A 54 -9.16 13.09 -16.86
CA HIS A 54 -8.66 11.82 -17.32
C HIS A 54 -8.02 11.08 -16.17
N THR A 55 -7.83 9.79 -16.38
CA THR A 55 -7.24 8.96 -15.35
C THR A 55 -5.74 9.15 -15.36
N GLN A 56 -5.27 9.89 -14.43
CA GLN A 56 -3.87 9.93 -14.12
C GLN A 56 -3.65 9.22 -12.81
N GLU A 57 -2.52 8.58 -12.70
CA GLU A 57 -2.20 7.98 -11.41
C GLU A 57 -1.86 9.08 -10.43
N ALA A 58 -2.54 9.05 -9.31
CA ALA A 58 -2.20 9.95 -8.23
C ALA A 58 -0.89 9.51 -7.62
N ASP A 59 -0.06 10.48 -7.25
CA ASP A 59 1.18 10.19 -6.54
C ASP A 59 0.93 9.73 -5.12
N ARG A 60 -0.19 10.10 -4.55
CA ARG A 60 -0.53 9.74 -3.18
C ARG A 60 -1.87 9.05 -3.15
N LEU A 61 -1.92 7.96 -2.45
CA LEU A 61 -3.13 7.17 -2.30
C LEU A 61 -3.37 6.85 -0.85
N ASP A 62 -4.65 6.80 -0.49
CA ASP A 62 -5.08 6.17 0.75
C ASP A 62 -5.61 4.80 0.38
N ILE A 63 -4.98 3.78 0.93
CA ILE A 63 -5.29 2.40 0.60
C ILE A 63 -5.86 1.74 1.84
N THR A 64 -7.14 1.39 1.79
CA THR A 64 -7.83 0.79 2.93
C THR A 64 -8.01 -0.69 2.68
N VAL A 65 -7.56 -1.50 3.62
CA VAL A 65 -7.67 -2.95 3.55
C VAL A 65 -8.42 -3.46 4.76
N ARG A 66 -8.92 -4.67 4.68
CA ARG A 66 -9.52 -5.31 5.83
C ARG A 66 -8.45 -5.64 6.86
N TRP A 67 -8.81 -5.52 8.10
CA TRP A 67 -7.93 -5.92 9.19
C TRP A 67 -7.90 -7.44 9.27
N CYS A 68 -6.72 -8.00 9.25
CA CYS A 68 -6.50 -9.42 9.46
C CYS A 68 -5.09 -9.57 10.00
N THR A 69 -4.72 -10.80 10.33
CA THR A 69 -3.39 -11.03 10.90
C THR A 69 -2.30 -10.50 10.00
N GLU A 70 -2.42 -10.74 8.70
CA GLU A 70 -1.40 -10.32 7.75
C GLU A 70 -1.33 -8.80 7.61
N THR A 71 -2.50 -8.15 7.48
CA THR A 71 -2.49 -6.69 7.31
C THR A 71 -2.18 -5.97 8.60
N ALA A 72 -2.44 -6.58 9.75
CA ALA A 72 -2.14 -5.99 11.04
C ALA A 72 -0.64 -5.92 11.29
N ALA A 73 0.14 -6.76 10.65
CA ALA A 73 1.59 -6.79 10.84
C ALA A 73 2.33 -5.78 9.96
N VAL A 74 1.66 -5.19 8.99
CA VAL A 74 2.30 -4.29 8.02
C VAL A 74 2.71 -2.99 8.71
N ASN A 75 3.92 -2.53 8.43
CA ASN A 75 4.41 -1.25 8.93
C ASN A 75 4.97 -0.42 7.76
N SER A 76 5.39 0.79 8.06
CA SER A 76 5.84 1.70 7.02
C SER A 76 7.30 1.53 6.63
N LYS A 77 8.05 0.72 7.35
CA LYS A 77 9.49 0.60 7.14
C LYS A 77 9.88 -0.61 6.32
N GLN A 78 9.20 -1.72 6.51
CA GLN A 78 9.60 -2.99 5.92
C GLN A 78 8.63 -3.49 4.86
N TYR A 79 7.62 -2.71 4.54
CA TYR A 79 6.57 -3.14 3.62
C TYR A 79 6.32 -2.07 2.58
N ARG A 80 5.88 -2.50 1.41
CA ARG A 80 5.44 -1.60 0.36
C ARG A 80 4.26 -2.23 -0.36
N ILE A 81 3.56 -1.44 -1.15
CA ILE A 81 2.33 -1.89 -1.80
C ILE A 81 2.50 -1.76 -3.30
N ILE A 82 2.11 -2.80 -4.02
CA ILE A 82 2.15 -2.83 -5.47
C ILE A 82 0.71 -2.79 -5.99
N ILE A 83 0.42 -1.83 -6.84
CA ILE A 83 -0.87 -1.71 -7.50
C ILE A 83 -0.63 -1.53 -8.98
N ASN A 84 -1.15 -2.45 -9.78
CA ASN A 84 -1.02 -2.39 -11.25
C ASN A 84 0.44 -2.22 -11.70
N GLY A 85 1.35 -2.89 -11.02
CA GLY A 85 2.77 -2.81 -11.35
C GLY A 85 3.49 -1.59 -10.83
N ARG A 86 2.79 -0.68 -10.14
CA ARG A 86 3.41 0.51 -9.56
C ARG A 86 3.72 0.29 -8.10
N ILE A 87 4.83 0.84 -7.67
CA ILE A 87 5.32 0.66 -6.31
C ILE A 87 4.98 1.88 -5.48
N TYR A 88 4.28 1.65 -4.38
CA TYR A 88 3.91 2.70 -3.44
C TYR A 88 4.56 2.44 -2.10
N ASN A 89 5.26 3.44 -1.59
CA ASN A 89 5.84 3.36 -0.25
C ASN A 89 4.79 3.80 0.77
N ILE A 90 4.75 3.11 1.89
CA ILE A 90 3.82 3.45 2.96
C ILE A 90 4.44 4.60 3.77
N THR A 91 3.73 5.72 3.83
CA THR A 91 4.21 6.89 4.56
C THR A 91 3.55 7.04 5.92
N GLY A 92 2.43 6.37 6.13
CA GLY A 92 1.75 6.40 7.42
C GLY A 92 0.65 5.37 7.45
N ILE A 93 0.17 5.08 8.63
CA ILE A 93 -0.87 4.08 8.83
C ILE A 93 -1.91 4.63 9.78
N ASP A 94 -3.17 4.57 9.36
CA ASP A 94 -4.30 4.94 10.19
C ASP A 94 -4.96 3.66 10.68
N GLU A 95 -5.01 3.47 11.98
CA GLU A 95 -5.58 2.27 12.56
C GLU A 95 -7.11 2.26 12.55
N MET A 96 -7.74 3.29 12.02
CA MET A 96 -9.19 3.36 11.86
C MET A 96 -9.92 3.17 13.19
N GLY A 97 -9.45 3.90 14.22
CA GLY A 97 -10.07 3.86 15.53
C GLY A 97 -9.78 2.62 16.34
N PHE A 98 -8.82 1.82 15.89
CA PHE A 98 -8.43 0.58 16.57
C PHE A 98 -9.58 -0.42 16.73
N ARG A 99 -10.49 -0.41 15.77
CA ARG A 99 -11.65 -1.31 15.83
C ARG A 99 -11.36 -2.68 15.21
N HIS A 100 -10.19 -2.83 14.58
CA HIS A 100 -9.78 -4.06 13.95
C HIS A 100 -10.73 -4.50 12.81
N ASN A 101 -11.32 -3.52 12.15
CA ASN A 101 -12.14 -3.76 10.97
C ASN A 101 -11.36 -3.51 9.70
N SER A 102 -10.53 -2.48 9.73
CA SER A 102 -9.75 -2.09 8.57
C SER A 102 -8.52 -1.33 9.00
N ARG A 103 -7.57 -1.21 8.09
CA ARG A 103 -6.40 -0.35 8.24
C ARG A 103 -6.26 0.47 6.98
N LYS A 104 -5.89 1.71 7.13
CA LYS A 104 -5.67 2.60 6.01
C LYS A 104 -4.19 2.93 5.92
N PHE A 105 -3.61 2.66 4.77
CA PHE A 105 -2.22 2.98 4.52
C PHE A 105 -2.16 4.24 3.68
N HIS A 106 -1.43 5.24 4.17
CA HIS A 106 -1.12 6.41 3.37
C HIS A 106 0.12 6.06 2.58
N ALA A 107 0.03 6.16 1.28
CA ALA A 107 1.08 5.68 0.40
C ALA A 107 1.46 6.73 -0.62
N ARG A 108 2.69 6.66 -1.07
CA ARG A 108 3.20 7.58 -2.07
C ARG A 108 3.91 6.79 -3.16
N LEU A 109 3.66 7.17 -4.39
CA LEU A 109 4.28 6.51 -5.53
C LEU A 109 5.79 6.68 -5.45
N SER A 110 6.48 5.55 -5.48
CA SER A 110 7.92 5.53 -5.43
C SER A 110 8.49 5.55 -6.84
N GLU A 111 8.08 4.53 -7.63
CA GLU A 111 8.50 4.44 -9.01
C GLU A 111 7.66 3.42 -9.72
N ARG A 112 7.84 3.32 -10.99
CA ARG A 112 7.06 2.42 -11.83
C ARG A 112 7.79 1.16 -12.17
#